data_dca52c0a01111b41c5688723dc6ccf62
#
_entry.id   dca52c0a01111b41c5688723dc6ccf62
#
_cell.length_a   1.000
_cell.length_b   1.000
_cell.length_c   1.000
_cell.angle_alpha   90.00
_cell.angle_beta   90.00
_cell.angle_gamma   90.00
#
_symmetry.space_group_name_H-M   'P 1'
#
loop_
_entity.id
_entity.type
_entity.pdbx_description
1 polymer ?
#
loop_
_entity_poly.entity_id
_entity_poly.type
_entity_poly.pdbx_seq_one_letter_code
_entity_poly.pdbx_strand_id
1 'polypeptide(L)'
;IPSLHPNGMRLRAFDASGEILSDETWYSTGGGFIASQRQLEKPLEDDLIQTQVDVPYPYSSAAELITMCSQNDLTIEHLVLANEDSLRPRSETFEALDRISDVMAKCIERGLSQSGTLPGKLNVKRRAASLWAKLASDHGSNEREQLFDWLNVYAMAVNEENASGGQVVTAPTNGAAGITPAVIRHYCSGTDDARDR
;
A
#
# COMPACT_ATOMS: atom_id res chain seq x y z
N ILE A 1 -25.90 11.93 -0.30
CA ILE A 1 -24.91 10.95 0.15
C ILE A 1 -25.47 9.57 -0.24
N PRO A 2 -24.73 8.73 -0.94
CA PRO A 2 -25.17 7.37 -1.25
C PRO A 2 -25.51 6.60 0.02
N SER A 3 -26.63 5.90 0.04
CA SER A 3 -27.22 5.34 1.27
C SER A 3 -26.60 4.03 1.74
N LEU A 4 -25.91 3.31 0.85
CA LEU A 4 -25.41 1.96 1.14
C LEU A 4 -24.09 1.95 1.92
N HIS A 5 -23.21 2.95 1.70
CA HIS A 5 -21.94 3.09 2.39
C HIS A 5 -21.49 4.57 2.40
N PRO A 6 -20.85 5.07 3.48
CA PRO A 6 -20.48 6.48 3.58
C PRO A 6 -19.43 6.93 2.55
N ASN A 7 -18.57 6.02 2.09
CA ASN A 7 -17.50 6.30 1.12
C ASN A 7 -17.95 5.99 -0.31
N GLY A 8 -19.02 6.63 -0.76
CA GLY A 8 -19.56 6.43 -2.11
C GLY A 8 -19.24 7.60 -3.05
N MET A 9 -19.00 7.28 -4.32
CA MET A 9 -18.79 8.23 -5.40
C MET A 9 -19.65 7.85 -6.60
N ARG A 10 -20.44 8.82 -7.12
CA ARG A 10 -21.24 8.65 -8.34
C ARG A 10 -20.51 9.27 -9.50
N LEU A 11 -20.31 8.49 -10.56
CA LEU A 11 -19.68 8.92 -11.80
C LEU A 11 -20.72 8.94 -12.91
N ARG A 12 -20.74 10.02 -13.70
CA ARG A 12 -21.61 10.17 -14.86
C ARG A 12 -20.80 10.58 -16.08
N ALA A 13 -21.01 9.89 -17.18
CA ALA A 13 -20.50 10.27 -18.49
C ALA A 13 -21.64 10.79 -19.35
N PHE A 14 -21.40 11.84 -20.10
CA PHE A 14 -22.38 12.47 -21.00
C PHE A 14 -21.81 12.49 -22.41
N ASP A 15 -22.69 12.40 -23.40
CA ASP A 15 -22.34 12.66 -24.79
C ASP A 15 -22.28 14.17 -25.09
N ALA A 16 -21.96 14.52 -26.33
CA ALA A 16 -21.90 15.92 -26.78
C ALA A 16 -23.28 16.65 -26.76
N SER A 17 -24.38 15.90 -26.72
CA SER A 17 -25.76 16.45 -26.63
C SER A 17 -26.21 16.63 -25.18
N GLY A 18 -25.43 16.12 -24.20
CA GLY A 18 -25.76 16.14 -22.78
C GLY A 18 -26.57 14.94 -22.31
N GLU A 19 -26.75 13.92 -23.16
CA GLU A 19 -27.36 12.65 -22.74
C GLU A 19 -26.42 11.80 -21.93
N ILE A 20 -26.98 11.05 -20.95
CA ILE A 20 -26.21 10.22 -20.04
C ILE A 20 -25.78 8.94 -20.75
N LEU A 21 -24.48 8.77 -20.97
CA LEU A 21 -23.89 7.55 -21.52
C LEU A 21 -23.66 6.48 -20.44
N SER A 22 -23.33 6.90 -19.22
CA SER A 22 -23.13 6.01 -18.07
C SER A 22 -23.44 6.76 -16.77
N ASP A 23 -24.05 6.08 -15.81
CA ASP A 23 -24.35 6.62 -14.48
C ASP A 23 -24.16 5.50 -13.46
N GLU A 24 -23.01 5.49 -12.79
CA GLU A 24 -22.64 4.42 -11.85
C GLU A 24 -22.19 5.00 -10.51
N THR A 25 -22.58 4.32 -9.45
CA THR A 25 -22.12 4.62 -8.10
C THR A 25 -21.19 3.51 -7.61
N TRP A 26 -20.02 3.93 -7.16
CA TRP A 26 -18.97 3.06 -6.64
C TRP A 26 -18.72 3.38 -5.18
N TYR A 27 -18.37 2.37 -4.41
CA TYR A 27 -18.11 2.47 -2.98
C TYR A 27 -16.73 1.93 -2.66
N SER A 28 -15.96 2.67 -1.85
CA SER A 28 -14.74 2.15 -1.25
C SER A 28 -15.11 1.34 -0.01
N THR A 29 -14.86 0.04 -0.04
CA THR A 29 -15.21 -0.89 1.05
C THR A 29 -14.05 -1.12 2.02
N GLY A 30 -12.91 -0.43 1.79
CA GLY A 30 -11.69 -0.54 2.59
C GLY A 30 -10.67 -1.50 1.96
N GLY A 31 -9.44 -1.46 2.46
CA GLY A 31 -8.37 -2.32 1.97
C GLY A 31 -7.96 -2.13 0.50
N GLY A 32 -8.33 -1.01 -0.13
CA GLY A 32 -8.15 -0.78 -1.57
C GLY A 32 -9.25 -1.39 -2.45
N PHE A 33 -10.23 -2.07 -1.86
CA PHE A 33 -11.35 -2.65 -2.60
C PHE A 33 -12.44 -1.63 -2.91
N ILE A 34 -13.03 -1.77 -4.09
CA ILE A 34 -14.19 -1.01 -4.53
C ILE A 34 -15.31 -1.95 -4.97
N ALA A 35 -16.54 -1.55 -4.74
CA ALA A 35 -17.72 -2.27 -5.21
C ALA A 35 -18.70 -1.31 -5.88
N SER A 36 -19.35 -1.73 -6.95
CA SER A 36 -20.45 -0.98 -7.54
C SER A 36 -21.69 -1.06 -6.64
N GLN A 37 -22.60 -0.10 -6.80
CA GLN A 37 -23.90 -0.14 -6.12
C GLN A 37 -24.63 -1.46 -6.38
N ARG A 38 -24.60 -1.97 -7.60
CA ARG A 38 -25.21 -3.21 -8.02
C ARG A 38 -24.66 -4.43 -7.27
N GLN A 39 -23.34 -4.46 -7.06
CA GLN A 39 -22.67 -5.53 -6.30
C GLN A 39 -23.05 -5.50 -4.82
N LEU A 40 -23.23 -4.31 -4.24
CA LEU A 40 -23.64 -4.20 -2.83
C LEU A 40 -25.14 -4.49 -2.62
N GLU A 41 -26.02 -4.17 -3.58
CA GLU A 41 -27.46 -4.42 -3.50
C GLU A 41 -27.82 -5.89 -3.76
N LYS A 42 -27.05 -6.55 -4.60
CA LYS A 42 -27.19 -7.97 -4.92
C LYS A 42 -25.80 -8.59 -4.89
N PRO A 43 -25.31 -9.02 -3.72
CA PRO A 43 -24.13 -9.85 -3.68
C PRO A 43 -24.45 -11.11 -4.49
N LEU A 44 -23.93 -11.20 -5.70
CA LEU A 44 -23.91 -12.45 -6.43
C LEU A 44 -22.98 -13.36 -5.65
N GLU A 45 -23.46 -14.50 -5.21
CA GLU A 45 -22.66 -15.52 -4.52
C GLU A 45 -21.43 -15.93 -5.37
N ASP A 46 -21.50 -15.68 -6.68
CA ASP A 46 -20.43 -15.94 -7.66
C ASP A 46 -19.56 -14.72 -8.01
N ASP A 47 -19.97 -13.47 -7.70
CA ASP A 47 -19.21 -12.24 -8.08
C ASP A 47 -18.24 -11.73 -6.98
N LEU A 48 -18.24 -12.32 -5.83
CA LEU A 48 -17.03 -12.39 -5.04
C LEU A 48 -16.13 -13.35 -5.79
N ILE A 49 -15.41 -12.81 -6.76
CA ILE A 49 -14.41 -13.56 -7.51
C ILE A 49 -13.35 -14.04 -6.50
N GLN A 50 -13.69 -15.08 -5.82
CA GLN A 50 -12.76 -16.15 -5.63
C GLN A 50 -12.65 -16.80 -7.01
N THR A 51 -11.82 -16.22 -7.88
CA THR A 51 -11.04 -17.11 -8.71
C THR A 51 -10.37 -18.00 -7.68
N GLN A 52 -10.96 -19.18 -7.43
CA GLN A 52 -10.24 -20.27 -6.80
C GLN A 52 -9.13 -20.62 -7.79
N VAL A 53 -8.06 -19.81 -7.70
CA VAL A 53 -6.83 -20.18 -8.34
C VAL A 53 -6.33 -21.36 -7.54
N ASP A 54 -6.15 -22.46 -8.23
CA ASP A 54 -5.67 -23.70 -7.62
C ASP A 54 -4.20 -23.47 -7.27
N VAL A 55 -3.95 -23.10 -6.00
CA VAL A 55 -2.60 -22.86 -5.48
C VAL A 55 -2.12 -24.07 -4.70
N PRO A 56 -0.81 -24.39 -4.74
CA PRO A 56 -0.27 -25.58 -4.07
C PRO A 56 -0.47 -25.55 -2.52
N TYR A 57 -0.53 -24.38 -1.91
CA TYR A 57 -0.63 -24.22 -0.46
C TYR A 57 -1.74 -23.24 -0.07
N PRO A 58 -3.04 -23.62 -0.23
CA PRO A 58 -4.13 -22.74 0.13
C PRO A 58 -4.24 -22.57 1.65
N TYR A 59 -4.46 -21.34 2.13
CA TYR A 59 -4.69 -21.04 3.54
C TYR A 59 -5.68 -19.88 3.67
N SER A 60 -6.46 -19.90 4.75
CA SER A 60 -7.43 -18.86 5.09
C SER A 60 -7.11 -18.16 6.42
N SER A 61 -6.16 -18.68 7.16
CA SER A 61 -5.75 -18.14 8.46
C SER A 61 -4.24 -18.24 8.68
N ALA A 62 -3.71 -17.41 9.59
CA ALA A 62 -2.31 -17.47 9.99
C ALA A 62 -1.95 -18.83 10.63
N ALA A 63 -2.88 -19.46 11.35
CA ALA A 63 -2.68 -20.76 11.94
C ALA A 63 -2.49 -21.85 10.87
N GLU A 64 -3.30 -21.83 9.81
CA GLU A 64 -3.16 -22.75 8.68
C GLU A 64 -1.84 -22.50 7.92
N LEU A 65 -1.49 -21.23 7.66
CA LEU A 65 -0.22 -20.87 7.03
C LEU A 65 0.99 -21.45 7.80
N ILE A 66 1.05 -21.24 9.12
CA ILE A 66 2.13 -21.75 9.97
C ILE A 66 2.15 -23.29 9.97
N THR A 67 0.97 -23.93 10.04
CA THR A 67 0.84 -25.38 9.98
C THR A 67 1.38 -25.93 8.66
N MET A 68 1.01 -25.32 7.52
CA MET A 68 1.49 -25.72 6.20
C MET A 68 3.01 -25.53 6.07
N CYS A 69 3.55 -24.41 6.56
CA CYS A 69 5.00 -24.19 6.59
C CYS A 69 5.72 -25.31 7.35
N SER A 70 5.21 -25.66 8.54
CA SER A 70 5.81 -26.70 9.37
C SER A 70 5.71 -28.11 8.74
N GLN A 71 4.58 -28.42 8.10
CA GLN A 71 4.36 -29.73 7.48
C GLN A 71 5.19 -29.96 6.22
N ASN A 72 5.55 -28.87 5.50
CA ASN A 72 6.27 -28.94 4.24
C ASN A 72 7.74 -28.48 4.35
N ASP A 73 8.22 -28.17 5.54
CA ASP A 73 9.56 -27.61 5.79
C ASP A 73 9.85 -26.37 4.94
N LEU A 74 8.83 -25.47 4.87
CA LEU A 74 8.90 -24.22 4.12
C LEU A 74 8.92 -23.02 5.05
N THR A 75 9.60 -21.96 4.64
CA THR A 75 9.39 -20.64 5.22
C THR A 75 8.09 -20.03 4.67
N ILE A 76 7.54 -19.02 5.36
CA ILE A 76 6.37 -18.28 4.86
C ILE A 76 6.65 -17.69 3.46
N GLU A 77 7.84 -17.14 3.26
CA GLU A 77 8.30 -16.62 1.97
C GLU A 77 8.24 -17.66 0.86
N HIS A 78 8.85 -18.83 1.09
CA HIS A 78 8.87 -19.91 0.09
C HIS A 78 7.47 -20.42 -0.24
N LEU A 79 6.58 -20.53 0.78
CA LEU A 79 5.20 -20.95 0.57
C LEU A 79 4.42 -19.93 -0.27
N VAL A 80 4.55 -18.64 0.07
CA VAL A 80 3.87 -17.57 -0.69
C VAL A 80 4.39 -17.50 -2.12
N LEU A 81 5.71 -17.59 -2.34
CA LEU A 81 6.29 -17.63 -3.68
C LEU A 81 5.83 -18.84 -4.49
N ALA A 82 5.70 -20.01 -3.86
CA ALA A 82 5.17 -21.20 -4.54
C ALA A 82 3.72 -21.03 -5.00
N ASN A 83 2.90 -20.33 -4.20
CA ASN A 83 1.54 -19.97 -4.59
C ASN A 83 1.55 -18.95 -5.76
N GLU A 84 2.40 -17.94 -5.71
CA GLU A 84 2.54 -16.96 -6.80
C GLU A 84 3.04 -17.61 -8.11
N ASP A 85 3.95 -18.58 -8.03
CA ASP A 85 4.48 -19.31 -9.19
C ASP A 85 3.41 -20.13 -9.94
N SER A 86 2.30 -20.49 -9.28
CA SER A 86 1.16 -21.11 -9.94
C SER A 86 0.30 -20.13 -10.75
N LEU A 87 0.45 -18.82 -10.48
CA LEU A 87 -0.30 -17.75 -11.14
C LEU A 87 0.45 -17.12 -12.31
N ARG A 88 1.77 -17.01 -12.18
CA ARG A 88 2.65 -16.34 -13.13
C ARG A 88 4.09 -16.84 -13.01
N PRO A 89 4.93 -16.64 -14.03
CA PRO A 89 6.36 -16.91 -13.93
C PRO A 89 7.00 -16.12 -12.77
N ARG A 90 7.91 -16.76 -12.05
CA ARG A 90 8.61 -16.14 -10.89
C ARG A 90 9.30 -14.82 -11.24
N SER A 91 9.86 -14.70 -12.44
CA SER A 91 10.46 -13.44 -12.91
C SER A 91 9.47 -12.27 -12.92
N GLU A 92 8.22 -12.50 -13.33
CA GLU A 92 7.17 -11.48 -13.31
C GLU A 92 6.80 -11.07 -11.89
N THR A 93 6.78 -12.03 -10.95
CA THR A 93 6.57 -11.74 -9.53
C THR A 93 7.66 -10.82 -8.99
N PHE A 94 8.94 -11.15 -9.22
CA PHE A 94 10.05 -10.31 -8.77
C PHE A 94 10.06 -8.94 -9.45
N GLU A 95 9.84 -8.84 -10.74
CA GLU A 95 9.70 -7.55 -11.43
C GLU A 95 8.56 -6.69 -10.86
N ALA A 96 7.45 -7.32 -10.44
CA ALA A 96 6.35 -6.62 -9.80
C ALA A 96 6.73 -6.11 -8.40
N LEU A 97 7.45 -6.91 -7.61
CA LEU A 97 7.96 -6.52 -6.30
C LEU A 97 8.98 -5.38 -6.40
N ASP A 98 9.89 -5.44 -7.37
CA ASP A 98 10.86 -4.37 -7.64
C ASP A 98 10.15 -3.05 -7.99
N ARG A 99 9.13 -3.09 -8.85
CA ARG A 99 8.32 -1.90 -9.15
C ARG A 99 7.64 -1.32 -7.92
N ILE A 100 7.11 -2.18 -7.04
CA ILE A 100 6.49 -1.75 -5.77
C ILE A 100 7.54 -1.10 -4.87
N SER A 101 8.70 -1.72 -4.71
CA SER A 101 9.83 -1.20 -3.94
C SER A 101 10.29 0.17 -4.45
N ASP A 102 10.43 0.31 -5.77
CA ASP A 102 10.80 1.57 -6.41
C ASP A 102 9.78 2.69 -6.16
N VAL A 103 8.49 2.38 -6.22
CA VAL A 103 7.43 3.35 -5.92
C VAL A 103 7.50 3.78 -4.46
N MET A 104 7.73 2.85 -3.53
CA MET A 104 7.91 3.15 -2.10
C MET A 104 9.11 4.08 -1.88
N ALA A 105 10.27 3.77 -2.46
CA ALA A 105 11.47 4.57 -2.35
C ALA A 105 11.27 5.99 -2.90
N LYS A 106 10.75 6.11 -4.12
CA LYS A 106 10.47 7.39 -4.77
C LYS A 106 9.44 8.23 -4.00
N CYS A 107 8.45 7.58 -3.36
CA CYS A 107 7.48 8.26 -2.52
C CYS A 107 8.15 8.91 -1.30
N ILE A 108 9.01 8.17 -0.58
CA ILE A 108 9.79 8.72 0.54
C ILE A 108 10.65 9.89 0.07
N GLU A 109 11.41 9.75 -1.00
CA GLU A 109 12.30 10.79 -1.51
C GLU A 109 11.55 12.08 -1.88
N ARG A 110 10.39 11.96 -2.53
CA ARG A 110 9.52 13.12 -2.78
C ARG A 110 9.07 13.78 -1.49
N GLY A 111 8.57 13.00 -0.54
CA GLY A 111 8.09 13.53 0.73
C GLY A 111 9.18 14.23 1.56
N LEU A 112 10.41 13.71 1.51
CA LEU A 112 11.58 14.32 2.17
C LEU A 112 12.08 15.60 1.47
N SER A 113 11.76 15.80 0.20
CA SER A 113 12.17 16.98 -0.57
C SER A 113 11.12 18.09 -0.60
N GLN A 114 9.88 17.80 -0.22
CA GLN A 114 8.76 18.74 -0.32
C GLN A 114 8.52 19.50 0.98
N SER A 115 8.15 20.78 0.85
CA SER A 115 7.78 21.65 1.95
C SER A 115 6.45 22.36 1.67
N GLY A 116 5.97 23.16 2.61
CA GLY A 116 4.74 23.94 2.45
C GLY A 116 3.57 23.38 3.26
N THR A 117 2.36 23.57 2.76
CA THR A 117 1.11 23.21 3.45
C THR A 117 0.37 22.13 2.66
N LEU A 118 -0.11 21.11 3.36
CA LEU A 118 -0.92 20.05 2.78
C LEU A 118 -2.27 20.60 2.27
N PRO A 119 -2.84 20.01 1.22
CA PRO A 119 -4.18 20.39 0.76
C PRO A 119 -5.24 20.21 1.85
N GLY A 120 -6.29 21.03 1.81
CA GLY A 120 -7.42 20.94 2.70
C GLY A 120 -7.56 22.16 3.61
N LYS A 121 -8.63 22.16 4.43
CA LYS A 121 -9.02 23.32 5.25
C LYS A 121 -8.23 23.43 6.56
N LEU A 122 -7.48 22.41 6.95
CA LEU A 122 -6.78 22.35 8.24
C LEU A 122 -5.43 23.09 8.25
N ASN A 123 -4.92 23.50 7.08
CA ASN A 123 -3.64 24.19 6.93
C ASN A 123 -2.45 23.44 7.59
N VAL A 124 -2.43 22.12 7.47
CA VAL A 124 -1.37 21.27 8.04
C VAL A 124 -0.07 21.50 7.28
N LYS A 125 0.98 21.88 7.99
CA LYS A 125 2.31 22.06 7.41
C LYS A 125 3.01 20.73 7.22
N ARG A 126 3.73 20.58 6.10
CA ARG A 126 4.67 19.47 5.90
C ARG A 126 5.82 19.59 6.88
N ARG A 127 6.25 18.49 7.46
CA ARG A 127 7.28 18.40 8.50
C ARG A 127 8.40 17.44 8.15
N ALA A 128 8.15 16.45 7.29
CA ALA A 128 9.10 15.38 6.98
C ALA A 128 10.45 15.91 6.54
N ALA A 129 10.51 16.84 5.59
CA ALA A 129 11.74 17.42 5.08
C ALA A 129 12.57 18.12 6.18
N SER A 130 11.92 18.90 7.05
CA SER A 130 12.63 19.63 8.11
C SER A 130 13.12 18.70 9.23
N LEU A 131 12.39 17.68 9.56
CA LEU A 131 12.78 16.68 10.55
C LEU A 131 13.92 15.82 10.01
N TRP A 132 13.86 15.40 8.75
CA TRP A 132 14.93 14.68 8.09
C TRP A 132 16.25 15.49 8.11
N ALA A 133 16.19 16.77 7.76
CA ALA A 133 17.37 17.62 7.78
C ALA A 133 18.01 17.75 9.17
N LYS A 134 17.18 17.79 10.25
CA LYS A 134 17.68 17.78 11.63
C LYS A 134 18.34 16.46 11.97
N LEU A 135 17.73 15.33 11.67
CA LEU A 135 18.29 14.00 11.97
C LEU A 135 19.60 13.78 11.20
N ALA A 136 19.64 14.17 9.93
CA ALA A 136 20.85 14.03 9.12
C ALA A 136 22.04 14.89 9.62
N SER A 137 21.76 15.96 10.38
CA SER A 137 22.79 16.84 10.98
C SER A 137 23.15 16.47 12.42
N ASP A 138 22.38 15.59 13.07
CA ASP A 138 22.60 15.18 14.45
C ASP A 138 23.58 14.00 14.53
N HIS A 139 24.80 14.26 14.97
CA HIS A 139 25.85 13.24 15.13
C HIS A 139 26.05 12.77 16.57
N GLY A 140 25.18 13.17 17.51
CA GLY A 140 25.41 12.98 18.94
C GLY A 140 24.36 12.17 19.71
N SER A 141 23.25 11.81 19.09
CA SER A 141 22.17 11.09 19.77
C SER A 141 22.40 9.58 19.81
N ASN A 142 21.72 8.94 20.76
CA ASN A 142 21.76 7.49 20.93
C ASN A 142 21.11 6.79 19.73
N GLU A 143 21.79 5.81 19.12
CA GLU A 143 21.30 5.04 17.96
C GLU A 143 19.89 4.46 18.15
N ARG A 144 19.51 4.10 19.38
CA ARG A 144 18.21 3.55 19.70
C ARG A 144 17.08 4.59 19.62
N GLU A 145 17.37 5.83 19.99
CA GLU A 145 16.42 6.95 19.90
C GLU A 145 16.29 7.38 18.45
N GLN A 146 17.40 7.42 17.72
CA GLN A 146 17.43 7.74 16.30
C GLN A 146 16.62 6.76 15.44
N LEU A 147 16.59 5.46 15.78
CA LEU A 147 15.81 4.47 15.04
C LEU A 147 14.34 4.89 14.89
N PHE A 148 13.68 5.23 15.99
CA PHE A 148 12.27 5.64 15.96
C PHE A 148 12.09 6.96 15.21
N ASP A 149 13.02 7.89 15.33
CA ASP A 149 12.96 9.16 14.62
C ASP A 149 13.09 8.98 13.12
N TRP A 150 14.01 8.14 12.64
CA TRP A 150 14.14 7.79 11.22
C TRP A 150 12.88 7.10 10.67
N LEU A 151 12.33 6.10 11.36
CA LEU A 151 11.11 5.43 10.97
C LEU A 151 9.93 6.41 10.88
N ASN A 152 9.79 7.29 11.88
CA ASN A 152 8.75 8.30 11.92
C ASN A 152 8.87 9.29 10.76
N VAL A 153 10.07 9.75 10.43
CA VAL A 153 10.30 10.71 9.35
C VAL A 153 9.96 10.09 7.99
N TYR A 154 10.38 8.85 7.74
CA TYR A 154 10.05 8.14 6.50
C TYR A 154 8.54 7.87 6.37
N ALA A 155 7.90 7.40 7.44
CA ALA A 155 6.45 7.19 7.44
C ALA A 155 5.68 8.50 7.25
N MET A 156 6.14 9.59 7.86
CA MET A 156 5.58 10.92 7.69
C MET A 156 5.72 11.43 6.26
N ALA A 157 6.87 11.20 5.62
CA ALA A 157 7.10 11.57 4.22
C ALA A 157 6.06 10.91 3.30
N VAL A 158 5.80 9.61 3.47
CA VAL A 158 4.78 8.89 2.70
C VAL A 158 3.38 9.40 2.98
N ASN A 159 3.04 9.65 4.26
CA ASN A 159 1.71 10.15 4.63
C ASN A 159 1.46 11.57 4.10
N GLU A 160 2.46 12.42 4.07
CA GLU A 160 2.37 13.76 3.48
C GLU A 160 2.21 13.70 1.96
N GLU A 161 2.89 12.78 1.29
CA GLU A 161 2.69 12.52 -0.15
C GLU A 161 1.27 12.00 -0.43
N ASN A 162 0.78 11.06 0.36
CA ASN A 162 -0.59 10.56 0.24
C ASN A 162 -1.62 11.67 0.39
N ALA A 163 -1.46 12.52 1.40
CA ALA A 163 -2.35 13.67 1.64
C ALA A 163 -2.29 14.74 0.54
N SER A 164 -1.21 14.77 -0.24
CA SER A 164 -1.01 15.72 -1.34
C SER A 164 -1.43 15.17 -2.71
N GLY A 165 -1.95 13.95 -2.77
CA GLY A 165 -2.31 13.27 -4.02
C GLY A 165 -1.09 12.70 -4.76
N GLY A 166 0.04 12.53 -4.09
CA GLY A 166 1.21 11.83 -4.61
C GLY A 166 0.96 10.33 -4.76
N GLN A 167 1.79 9.68 -5.56
CA GLN A 167 1.74 8.24 -5.75
C GLN A 167 2.26 7.52 -4.51
N VAL A 168 1.43 6.64 -3.94
CA VAL A 168 1.77 5.75 -2.83
C VAL A 168 1.42 4.31 -3.17
N VAL A 169 2.06 3.35 -2.52
CA VAL A 169 1.65 1.95 -2.62
C VAL A 169 0.44 1.74 -1.73
N THR A 170 -0.61 1.13 -2.28
CA THR A 170 -1.85 0.87 -1.55
C THR A 170 -1.63 -0.15 -0.44
N ALA A 171 -2.20 0.15 0.73
CA ALA A 171 -2.23 -0.76 1.87
C ALA A 171 -3.63 -0.72 2.51
N PRO A 172 -3.99 -1.68 3.38
CA PRO A 172 -5.31 -1.71 4.02
C PRO A 172 -5.68 -0.43 4.77
N THR A 173 -4.68 0.30 5.25
CA THR A 173 -4.84 1.60 5.90
C THR A 173 -3.75 2.56 5.46
N ASN A 174 -4.02 3.88 5.50
CA ASN A 174 -3.01 4.90 5.18
C ASN A 174 -1.80 4.84 6.13
N GLY A 175 -2.01 4.47 7.39
CA GLY A 175 -0.93 4.27 8.35
C GLY A 175 0.02 3.15 7.91
N ALA A 176 -0.52 1.99 7.52
CA ALA A 176 0.27 0.87 7.00
C ALA A 176 1.02 1.23 5.71
N ALA A 177 0.41 2.03 4.82
CA ALA A 177 1.05 2.53 3.60
C ALA A 177 2.30 3.39 3.88
N GLY A 178 2.36 4.05 5.04
CA GLY A 178 3.55 4.79 5.48
C GLY A 178 4.57 3.92 6.23
N ILE A 179 4.12 3.02 7.08
CA ILE A 179 4.99 2.22 7.96
C ILE A 179 5.82 1.22 7.16
N THR A 180 5.21 0.46 6.25
CA THR A 180 5.92 -0.56 5.47
C THR A 180 7.10 0.01 4.67
N PRO A 181 6.94 1.09 3.87
CA PRO A 181 8.06 1.72 3.19
C PRO A 181 9.13 2.26 4.13
N ALA A 182 8.73 2.80 5.30
CA ALA A 182 9.67 3.33 6.28
C ALA A 182 10.58 2.23 6.85
N VAL A 183 10.00 1.08 7.20
CA VAL A 183 10.75 -0.08 7.69
C VAL A 183 11.69 -0.62 6.61
N ILE A 184 11.21 -0.82 5.38
CA ILE A 184 12.02 -1.26 4.26
C ILE A 184 13.18 -0.27 4.03
N ARG A 185 12.90 1.02 3.98
CA ARG A 185 13.93 2.05 3.79
C ARG A 185 15.00 2.01 4.87
N HIS A 186 14.59 1.83 6.13
CA HIS A 186 15.54 1.82 7.25
C HIS A 186 16.45 0.59 7.23
N TYR A 187 15.89 -0.59 7.02
CA TYR A 187 16.64 -1.85 7.10
C TYR A 187 17.32 -2.26 5.79
N CYS A 188 16.82 -1.82 4.64
CA CYS A 188 17.33 -2.21 3.33
C CYS A 188 18.15 -1.11 2.64
N SER A 189 18.17 0.13 3.13
CA SER A 189 18.99 1.20 2.57
C SER A 189 20.42 1.12 3.10
N GLY A 190 21.26 0.36 2.44
CA GLY A 190 22.68 0.33 2.81
C GLY A 190 23.47 -0.84 2.25
N THR A 191 22.81 -1.83 1.71
CA THR A 191 23.47 -2.96 1.07
C THR A 191 22.73 -3.37 -0.18
N ASP A 192 23.41 -3.42 -1.32
CA ASP A 192 22.90 -4.12 -2.51
C ASP A 192 22.55 -5.57 -2.17
N ASP A 193 23.23 -6.16 -1.18
CA ASP A 193 22.95 -7.49 -0.60
C ASP A 193 21.61 -7.62 0.14
N ALA A 194 20.98 -6.52 0.56
CA ALA A 194 19.69 -6.59 1.27
C ALA A 194 18.48 -6.79 0.33
N ARG A 195 18.67 -6.60 -0.99
CA ARG A 195 17.67 -6.92 -2.01
C ARG A 195 17.68 -8.39 -2.40
N ASP A 196 18.75 -9.12 -2.06
CA ASP A 196 18.96 -10.53 -2.39
C ASP A 196 18.67 -11.48 -1.22
N ARG A 197 18.08 -10.98 -0.12
CA ARG A 197 17.74 -11.78 1.07
C ARG A 197 16.24 -11.79 1.33
#